data_3a9f1cd2b687bb2fda9d870decd1ceb7
#
_entry.id   3a9f1cd2b687bb2fda9d870decd1ceb7
#
_cell.length_a   1.000
_cell.length_b   1.000
_cell.length_c   1.000
_cell.angle_alpha   90.00
_cell.angle_beta   90.00
_cell.angle_gamma   90.00
#
_symmetry.space_group_name_H-M   'P 1'
#
loop_
_entity.id
_entity.type
_entity.pdbx_description
1 polymer ?
#
loop_
_entity_poly.entity_id
_entity_poly.type
_entity_poly.pdbx_seq_one_letter_code
_entity_poly.pdbx_strand_id
1 'polypeptide(L)'
;ANRRILSLIAKGLLGLSNWRINGNIPNFPKVIVIGAPHSAYIDAYYVLLAVLALDVKVKFLAAQWVFSHLPISSQKKDKDDLDNFGVRWPFDWLQRIIVNRLGCIPVTRTRSTGLVNSLIERLRKMNHFLLMLAPEGGMLPQKTFKTGFYVISKNLDVPILPIQFDFQNRCFNLLLSLI
;
A
#
# COMPACT_ATOMS: atom_id res chain seq x y z
N ALA A 1 -3.29 6.02 22.84
CA ALA A 1 -4.02 7.28 22.87
C ALA A 1 -4.13 7.81 21.47
N ASN A 2 -5.03 8.09 20.76
CA ASN A 2 -5.18 9.05 19.67
C ASN A 2 -5.37 8.57 18.23
N ARG A 3 -5.75 7.31 17.99
CA ARG A 3 -6.19 6.94 16.63
C ARG A 3 -7.43 7.73 16.20
N ARG A 4 -8.35 8.01 17.16
CA ARG A 4 -9.55 8.84 16.88
C ARG A 4 -9.18 10.25 16.45
N ILE A 5 -8.20 10.89 17.09
CA ILE A 5 -7.73 12.23 16.70
C ILE A 5 -7.10 12.19 15.31
N LEU A 6 -6.23 11.22 15.05
CA LEU A 6 -5.62 11.03 13.72
C LEU A 6 -6.69 10.79 12.64
N SER A 7 -7.72 9.99 12.94
CA SER A 7 -8.84 9.76 12.02
C SER A 7 -9.61 11.04 11.72
N LEU A 8 -9.88 11.87 12.73
CA LEU A 8 -10.56 13.16 12.54
C LEU A 8 -9.73 14.14 11.71
N ILE A 9 -8.42 14.24 11.98
CA ILE A 9 -7.49 15.05 11.19
C ILE A 9 -7.45 14.55 9.74
N ALA A 10 -7.33 13.25 9.54
CA ALA A 10 -7.29 12.67 8.20
C ALA A 10 -8.59 12.91 7.41
N LYS A 11 -9.75 12.78 8.06
CA LYS A 11 -11.05 13.14 7.47
C LYS A 11 -11.12 14.62 7.08
N GLY A 12 -10.63 15.51 7.94
CA GLY A 12 -10.55 16.94 7.65
C GLY A 12 -9.68 17.24 6.45
N LEU A 13 -8.48 16.64 6.37
CA LEU A 13 -7.55 16.82 5.26
C LEU A 13 -8.09 16.25 3.93
N LEU A 14 -8.76 15.08 3.97
CA LEU A 14 -9.45 14.54 2.80
C LEU A 14 -10.58 15.48 2.34
N GLY A 15 -11.38 15.99 3.27
CA GLY A 15 -12.45 16.95 2.97
C GLY A 15 -11.93 18.26 2.35
N LEU A 16 -10.85 18.83 2.92
CA LEU A 16 -10.20 20.04 2.38
C LEU A 16 -9.63 19.82 0.95
N SER A 17 -9.16 18.63 0.66
CA SER A 17 -8.66 18.27 -0.70
C SER A 17 -9.76 17.75 -1.62
N ASN A 18 -11.02 17.75 -1.19
CA ASN A 18 -12.18 17.21 -1.92
C ASN A 18 -12.06 15.72 -2.29
N TRP A 19 -11.30 14.95 -1.50
CA TRP A 19 -11.21 13.51 -1.69
C TRP A 19 -12.32 12.79 -0.92
N ARG A 20 -12.91 11.79 -1.56
CA ARG A 20 -14.01 10.98 -1.02
C ARG A 20 -13.64 9.49 -1.04
N ILE A 21 -14.27 8.74 -0.14
CA ILE A 21 -14.15 7.29 -0.07
C ILE A 21 -15.54 6.72 -0.29
N ASN A 22 -15.71 5.94 -1.35
CA ASN A 22 -16.97 5.32 -1.73
C ASN A 22 -16.89 3.81 -1.47
N GLY A 23 -17.92 3.26 -0.85
CA GLY A 23 -17.98 1.84 -0.49
C GLY A 23 -17.50 1.57 0.93
N ASN A 24 -17.50 0.30 1.30
CA ASN A 24 -17.15 -0.15 2.64
C ASN A 24 -16.10 -1.26 2.57
N ILE A 25 -15.23 -1.31 3.58
CA ILE A 25 -14.35 -2.45 3.78
C ILE A 25 -15.18 -3.62 4.30
N PRO A 26 -15.12 -4.79 3.66
CA PRO A 26 -15.88 -5.96 4.10
C PRO A 26 -15.41 -6.42 5.48
N ASN A 27 -16.34 -6.92 6.28
CA ASN A 27 -16.05 -7.39 7.65
C ASN A 27 -15.47 -8.81 7.65
N PHE A 28 -14.32 -8.99 6.99
CA PHE A 28 -13.54 -10.21 7.04
C PHE A 28 -12.31 -10.05 7.94
N PRO A 29 -11.91 -11.09 8.67
CA PRO A 29 -10.72 -11.01 9.53
C PRO A 29 -9.42 -10.85 8.75
N LYS A 30 -9.39 -11.32 7.50
CA LYS A 30 -8.24 -11.27 6.61
C LYS A 30 -8.69 -10.81 5.24
N VAL A 31 -8.05 -9.77 4.70
CA VAL A 31 -8.39 -9.20 3.39
C VAL A 31 -7.11 -8.78 2.67
N ILE A 32 -7.03 -9.06 1.38
CA ILE A 32 -6.03 -8.48 0.50
C ILE A 32 -6.68 -7.33 -0.24
N VAL A 33 -6.08 -6.16 -0.16
CA VAL A 33 -6.52 -4.95 -0.85
C VAL A 33 -5.56 -4.65 -1.99
N ILE A 34 -6.09 -4.51 -3.20
CA ILE A 34 -5.33 -4.09 -4.37
C ILE A 34 -5.80 -2.71 -4.80
N GLY A 35 -4.87 -1.75 -4.87
CA GLY A 35 -5.16 -0.38 -5.29
C GLY A 35 -4.50 -0.05 -6.63
N ALA A 36 -5.27 0.47 -7.59
CA ALA A 36 -4.81 0.89 -8.90
C ALA A 36 -5.64 2.07 -9.43
N PRO A 37 -5.08 2.90 -10.35
CA PRO A 37 -3.68 2.97 -10.75
C PRO A 37 -2.78 3.59 -9.66
N HIS A 38 -1.52 3.14 -9.56
CA HIS A 38 -0.51 3.73 -8.68
C HIS A 38 0.59 4.39 -9.52
N SER A 39 0.38 5.67 -9.82
CA SER A 39 1.17 6.40 -10.82
C SER A 39 2.11 7.46 -10.23
N ALA A 40 1.86 7.91 -9.00
CA ALA A 40 2.61 8.99 -8.37
C ALA A 40 2.83 8.80 -6.87
N TYR A 41 3.82 9.49 -6.31
CA TYR A 41 4.08 9.46 -4.84
C TYR A 41 2.94 10.06 -4.02
N ILE A 42 2.22 11.02 -4.62
CA ILE A 42 1.06 11.65 -3.97
C ILE A 42 -0.05 10.65 -3.68
N ASP A 43 -0.13 9.56 -4.45
CA ASP A 43 -1.11 8.50 -4.24
C ASP A 43 -0.92 7.86 -2.86
N ALA A 44 0.32 7.64 -2.44
CA ALA A 44 0.65 7.08 -1.14
C ALA A 44 0.18 8.00 0.01
N TYR A 45 0.26 9.32 -0.17
CA TYR A 45 -0.23 10.29 0.80
C TYR A 45 -1.74 10.19 0.97
N TYR A 46 -2.51 10.20 -0.13
CA TYR A 46 -3.95 10.10 -0.08
C TYR A 46 -4.43 8.73 0.41
N VAL A 47 -3.75 7.66 0.03
CA VAL A 47 -4.03 6.31 0.56
C VAL A 47 -3.80 6.26 2.07
N LEU A 48 -2.71 6.86 2.58
CA LEU A 48 -2.46 6.93 4.01
C LEU A 48 -3.54 7.71 4.73
N LEU A 49 -3.97 8.86 4.18
CA LEU A 49 -5.10 9.62 4.73
C LEU A 49 -6.39 8.81 4.75
N ALA A 50 -6.69 8.07 3.68
CA ALA A 50 -7.87 7.22 3.60
C ALA A 50 -7.84 6.11 4.67
N VAL A 51 -6.70 5.45 4.84
CA VAL A 51 -6.51 4.41 5.86
C VAL A 51 -6.66 4.97 7.28
N LEU A 52 -6.10 6.15 7.56
CA LEU A 52 -6.25 6.82 8.85
C LEU A 52 -7.69 7.29 9.08
N ALA A 53 -8.35 7.82 8.05
CA ALA A 53 -9.74 8.25 8.12
C ALA A 53 -10.71 7.10 8.42
N LEU A 54 -10.45 5.92 7.84
CA LEU A 54 -11.21 4.70 8.08
C LEU A 54 -10.87 4.02 9.42
N ASP A 55 -9.85 4.49 10.11
CA ASP A 55 -9.33 3.92 11.37
C ASP A 55 -8.99 2.41 11.29
N VAL A 56 -8.51 1.96 10.16
CA VAL A 56 -8.14 0.56 9.92
C VAL A 56 -6.64 0.33 10.07
N LYS A 57 -6.26 -0.89 10.52
CA LYS A 57 -4.87 -1.32 10.61
C LYS A 57 -4.47 -2.04 9.33
N VAL A 58 -3.68 -1.39 8.50
CA VAL A 58 -3.24 -1.93 7.21
C VAL A 58 -1.77 -2.35 7.27
N LYS A 59 -1.43 -3.41 6.56
CA LYS A 59 -0.06 -3.79 6.20
C LYS A 59 0.18 -3.40 4.75
N PHE A 60 1.19 -2.58 4.50
CA PHE A 60 1.55 -2.17 3.13
C PHE A 60 2.76 -2.95 2.65
N LEU A 61 2.73 -3.45 1.42
CA LEU A 61 3.95 -3.89 0.75
C LEU A 61 4.65 -2.67 0.16
N ALA A 62 5.83 -2.36 0.66
CA ALA A 62 6.61 -1.20 0.23
C ALA A 62 7.98 -1.62 -0.29
N ALA A 63 8.46 -0.94 -1.34
CA ALA A 63 9.79 -1.16 -1.86
C ALA A 63 10.85 -0.83 -0.80
N GLN A 64 12.01 -1.51 -0.87
CA GLN A 64 13.09 -1.39 0.11
C GLN A 64 13.55 0.07 0.32
N TRP A 65 13.62 0.85 -0.76
CA TRP A 65 14.05 2.25 -0.68
C TRP A 65 13.14 3.15 0.18
N VAL A 66 11.86 2.81 0.32
CA VAL A 66 10.90 3.57 1.15
C VAL A 66 11.34 3.63 2.62
N PHE A 67 12.21 2.73 3.05
CA PHE A 67 12.72 2.67 4.43
C PHE A 67 13.98 3.50 4.68
N SER A 68 14.60 4.06 3.63
CA SER A 68 15.92 4.72 3.77
C SER A 68 16.18 5.86 2.81
N HIS A 69 15.33 6.09 1.82
CA HIS A 69 15.53 7.11 0.79
C HIS A 69 14.33 8.05 0.71
N LEU A 70 14.60 9.31 0.42
CA LEU A 70 13.56 10.27 0.05
C LEU A 70 13.35 10.23 -1.47
N PRO A 71 12.10 10.32 -1.95
CA PRO A 71 11.78 10.26 -3.39
C PRO A 71 12.13 11.59 -4.11
N ILE A 72 13.25 12.21 -3.74
CA ILE A 72 13.74 13.46 -4.31
C ILE A 72 14.81 13.11 -5.32
N SER A 73 14.40 12.76 -6.53
CA SER A 73 15.35 12.54 -7.62
C SER A 73 14.70 12.80 -8.96
N SER A 74 15.36 13.60 -9.78
CA SER A 74 15.07 13.77 -11.19
C SER A 74 15.67 12.64 -12.05
N GLN A 75 16.30 11.66 -11.44
CA GLN A 75 16.89 10.55 -12.18
C GLN A 75 15.80 9.75 -12.91
N LYS A 76 16.00 9.57 -14.22
CA LYS A 76 15.17 8.67 -15.03
C LYS A 76 15.16 7.30 -14.34
N LYS A 77 13.95 6.79 -14.12
CA LYS A 77 13.74 5.46 -13.54
C LYS A 77 14.42 4.43 -14.45
N ASP A 78 15.60 4.00 -14.07
CA ASP A 78 16.21 2.86 -14.71
C ASP A 78 15.46 1.61 -14.25
N LYS A 79 15.05 0.76 -15.22
CA LYS A 79 14.27 -0.45 -14.92
C LYS A 79 15.02 -1.43 -14.01
N ASP A 80 16.35 -1.31 -14.01
CA ASP A 80 17.24 -2.26 -13.34
C ASP A 80 17.56 -1.87 -11.88
N ASP A 81 17.30 -0.61 -11.47
CA ASP A 81 17.60 -0.14 -10.11
C ASP A 81 16.32 0.29 -9.32
N LEU A 82 15.32 -0.55 -9.37
CA LEU A 82 14.03 -0.30 -8.70
C LEU A 82 14.11 -0.35 -7.17
N ASP A 83 15.15 -0.93 -6.62
CA ASP A 83 15.32 -1.09 -5.17
C ASP A 83 16.10 0.06 -4.51
N ASN A 84 16.83 0.90 -5.27
CA ASN A 84 17.64 2.02 -4.79
C ASN A 84 17.16 3.39 -5.30
N PHE A 85 15.86 3.57 -5.44
CA PHE A 85 15.31 4.83 -5.91
C PHE A 85 15.40 5.94 -4.85
N GLY A 86 15.77 7.16 -5.26
CA GLY A 86 15.81 8.34 -4.40
C GLY A 86 17.19 8.61 -3.77
N VAL A 87 17.25 9.59 -2.90
CA VAL A 87 18.46 10.01 -2.21
C VAL A 87 18.40 9.53 -0.76
N ARG A 88 19.46 8.85 -0.33
CA ARG A 88 19.60 8.47 1.08
C ARG A 88 19.83 9.72 1.92
N TRP A 89 19.10 9.86 3.02
CA TRP A 89 19.21 10.99 3.91
C TRP A 89 19.73 10.58 5.31
N PRO A 90 20.35 11.51 6.07
CA PRO A 90 21.03 11.15 7.31
C PRO A 90 20.12 10.64 8.44
N PHE A 91 18.82 10.92 8.36
CA PHE A 91 17.83 10.48 9.37
C PHE A 91 17.00 9.27 8.91
N ASP A 92 17.59 8.37 8.13
CA ASP A 92 16.92 7.15 7.64
C ASP A 92 16.36 6.27 8.77
N TRP A 93 16.99 6.30 9.95
CA TRP A 93 16.52 5.61 11.14
C TRP A 93 15.13 6.08 11.59
N LEU A 94 14.87 7.39 11.55
CA LEU A 94 13.57 7.97 11.91
C LEU A 94 12.50 7.57 10.88
N GLN A 95 12.82 7.65 9.59
CA GLN A 95 11.96 7.20 8.50
C GLN A 95 11.60 5.73 8.68
N ARG A 96 12.57 4.88 9.01
CA ARG A 96 12.37 3.45 9.25
C ARG A 96 11.42 3.19 10.42
N ILE A 97 11.55 3.94 11.51
CA ILE A 97 10.63 3.86 12.65
C ILE A 97 9.20 4.23 12.22
N ILE A 98 9.03 5.32 11.50
CA ILE A 98 7.72 5.80 11.03
C ILE A 98 7.09 4.77 10.09
N VAL A 99 7.82 4.35 9.06
CA VAL A 99 7.34 3.40 8.03
C VAL A 99 6.97 2.05 8.66
N ASN A 100 7.75 1.56 9.62
CA ASN A 100 7.43 0.34 10.35
C ASN A 100 6.16 0.49 11.21
N ARG A 101 5.98 1.64 11.87
CA ARG A 101 4.78 1.93 12.67
C ARG A 101 3.51 2.05 11.80
N LEU A 102 3.67 2.51 10.57
CA LEU A 102 2.59 2.54 9.57
C LEU A 102 2.23 1.14 9.04
N GLY A 103 2.98 0.12 9.42
CA GLY A 103 2.71 -1.27 9.06
C GLY A 103 3.30 -1.69 7.72
N CYS A 104 4.27 -0.95 7.18
CA CYS A 104 4.94 -1.32 5.94
C CYS A 104 5.80 -2.57 6.11
N ILE A 105 5.75 -3.44 5.10
CA ILE A 105 6.56 -4.65 4.98
C ILE A 105 7.50 -4.43 3.80
N PRO A 106 8.83 -4.43 4.00
CA PRO A 106 9.77 -4.24 2.91
C PRO A 106 9.73 -5.42 1.95
N VAL A 107 9.75 -5.11 0.66
CA VAL A 107 9.84 -6.10 -0.41
C VAL A 107 10.99 -5.75 -1.34
N THR A 108 11.81 -6.75 -1.66
CA THR A 108 12.90 -6.64 -2.64
C THR A 108 12.36 -7.10 -3.98
N ARG A 109 12.38 -6.23 -4.98
CA ARG A 109 11.79 -6.51 -6.30
C ARG A 109 12.66 -7.40 -7.19
N THR A 110 13.96 -7.38 -6.96
CA THR A 110 14.97 -8.15 -7.70
C THR A 110 14.97 -9.64 -7.36
N ARG A 111 14.45 -10.03 -6.17
CA ARG A 111 14.37 -11.43 -5.73
C ARG A 111 12.91 -11.84 -5.53
N SER A 112 12.18 -12.04 -6.61
CA SER A 112 10.76 -12.42 -6.55
C SER A 112 10.55 -13.89 -6.12
N THR A 113 11.53 -14.77 -6.40
CA THR A 113 11.50 -16.17 -5.98
C THR A 113 11.62 -16.30 -4.46
N GLY A 114 10.57 -16.82 -3.83
CA GLY A 114 10.52 -17.00 -2.37
C GLY A 114 9.86 -15.86 -1.58
N LEU A 115 9.75 -14.63 -2.12
CA LEU A 115 9.09 -13.53 -1.44
C LEU A 115 7.62 -13.83 -1.14
N VAL A 116 6.89 -14.31 -2.14
CA VAL A 116 5.46 -14.63 -2.00
C VAL A 116 5.27 -15.73 -0.96
N ASN A 117 6.09 -16.78 -0.99
CA ASN A 117 6.00 -17.89 -0.04
C ASN A 117 6.31 -17.43 1.39
N SER A 118 7.38 -16.65 1.59
CA SER A 118 7.73 -16.11 2.92
C SER A 118 6.64 -15.19 3.47
N LEU A 119 5.99 -14.42 2.61
CA LEU A 119 4.87 -13.58 2.97
C LEU A 119 3.63 -14.41 3.35
N ILE A 120 3.31 -15.44 2.59
CA ILE A 120 2.22 -16.38 2.91
C ILE A 120 2.44 -17.00 4.28
N GLU A 121 3.62 -17.52 4.58
CA GLU A 121 3.94 -18.11 5.89
C GLU A 121 3.80 -17.11 7.04
N ARG A 122 4.22 -15.87 6.82
CA ARG A 122 4.06 -14.80 7.80
C ARG A 122 2.59 -14.43 8.03
N LEU A 123 1.81 -14.28 6.95
CA LEU A 123 0.40 -13.92 7.01
C LEU A 123 -0.47 -15.05 7.59
N ARG A 124 -0.11 -16.30 7.34
CA ARG A 124 -0.81 -17.47 7.87
C ARG A 124 -0.86 -17.47 9.40
N LYS A 125 0.21 -17.02 10.04
CA LYS A 125 0.32 -16.90 11.51
C LYS A 125 -0.49 -15.76 12.12
N MET A 126 -1.05 -14.86 11.29
CA MET A 126 -1.85 -13.74 11.78
C MET A 126 -3.33 -14.12 11.82
N ASN A 127 -4.02 -13.79 12.91
CA ASN A 127 -5.48 -13.98 13.02
C ASN A 127 -6.24 -12.91 12.22
N HIS A 128 -5.70 -11.68 12.13
CA HIS A 128 -6.31 -10.56 11.42
C HIS A 128 -5.26 -9.81 10.62
N PHE A 129 -5.57 -9.50 9.37
CA PHE A 129 -4.77 -8.58 8.57
C PHE A 129 -5.59 -7.95 7.45
N LEU A 130 -5.21 -6.74 7.08
CA LEU A 130 -5.61 -6.08 5.86
C LEU A 130 -4.29 -5.76 5.13
N LEU A 131 -3.99 -6.53 4.08
CA LEU A 131 -2.76 -6.39 3.30
C LEU A 131 -3.04 -5.55 2.06
N MET A 132 -2.43 -4.38 1.96
CA MET A 132 -2.57 -3.49 0.81
C MET A 132 -1.32 -3.52 -0.06
N LEU A 133 -1.54 -3.61 -1.36
CA LEU A 133 -0.48 -3.59 -2.36
C LEU A 133 -0.96 -3.00 -3.69
N ALA A 134 -0.01 -2.45 -4.46
CA ALA A 134 -0.26 -2.04 -5.84
C ALA A 134 0.02 -3.22 -6.77
N PRO A 135 -0.98 -3.71 -7.53
CA PRO A 135 -0.81 -4.89 -8.40
C PRO A 135 0.13 -4.61 -9.58
N GLU A 136 0.35 -3.35 -9.90
CA GLU A 136 1.33 -2.91 -10.90
C GLU A 136 2.77 -3.20 -10.48
N GLY A 137 3.02 -3.33 -9.17
CA GLY A 137 4.33 -3.59 -8.60
C GLY A 137 5.33 -2.44 -8.75
N GLY A 138 4.87 -1.24 -9.11
CA GLY A 138 5.66 -0.02 -9.29
C GLY A 138 4.83 1.11 -9.83
N MET A 139 5.44 2.27 -10.03
CA MET A 139 4.79 3.48 -10.55
C MET A 139 4.93 3.64 -12.07
N LEU A 140 5.56 2.68 -12.75
CA LEU A 140 5.61 2.69 -14.21
C LEU A 140 4.37 2.00 -14.76
N PRO A 141 3.75 2.55 -15.83
CA PRO A 141 2.62 1.91 -16.48
C PRO A 141 2.96 0.47 -16.88
N GLN A 142 2.15 -0.47 -16.45
CA GLN A 142 2.30 -1.89 -16.78
C GLN A 142 1.12 -2.34 -17.64
N LYS A 143 1.41 -3.16 -18.65
CA LYS A 143 0.36 -3.75 -19.50
C LYS A 143 -0.46 -4.81 -18.75
N THR A 144 0.12 -5.43 -17.74
CA THR A 144 -0.50 -6.51 -16.95
C THR A 144 -0.18 -6.36 -15.47
N PHE A 145 -1.11 -6.76 -14.62
CA PHE A 145 -0.89 -6.82 -13.19
C PHE A 145 -0.02 -8.01 -12.81
N LYS A 146 0.81 -7.84 -11.79
CA LYS A 146 1.56 -8.96 -11.18
C LYS A 146 0.59 -9.84 -10.39
N THR A 147 0.68 -11.13 -10.56
CA THR A 147 -0.26 -12.11 -9.99
C THR A 147 0.02 -12.48 -8.53
N GLY A 148 1.03 -11.92 -7.89
CA GLY A 148 1.42 -12.26 -6.51
C GLY A 148 0.28 -12.13 -5.50
N PHE A 149 -0.57 -11.11 -5.61
CA PHE A 149 -1.73 -10.94 -4.74
C PHE A 149 -2.75 -12.10 -4.87
N TYR A 150 -2.96 -12.58 -6.10
CA TYR A 150 -3.84 -13.71 -6.37
C TYR A 150 -3.29 -15.02 -5.78
N VAL A 151 -1.98 -15.26 -5.93
CA VAL A 151 -1.33 -16.42 -5.32
C VAL A 151 -1.46 -16.40 -3.81
N ILE A 152 -1.29 -15.22 -3.16
CA ILE A 152 -1.45 -15.08 -1.71
C ILE A 152 -2.91 -15.34 -1.30
N SER A 153 -3.88 -14.74 -2.01
CA SER A 153 -5.31 -14.94 -1.77
C SER A 153 -5.68 -16.42 -1.81
N LYS A 154 -5.32 -17.09 -2.90
CA LYS A 154 -5.63 -18.51 -3.10
C LYS A 154 -4.99 -19.43 -2.05
N ASN A 155 -3.74 -19.17 -1.64
CA ASN A 155 -3.05 -20.00 -0.64
C ASN A 155 -3.54 -19.79 0.80
N LEU A 156 -4.13 -18.64 1.09
CA LEU A 156 -4.64 -18.29 2.42
C LEU A 156 -6.16 -18.34 2.52
N ASP A 157 -6.83 -18.57 1.40
CA ASP A 157 -8.31 -18.55 1.29
C ASP A 157 -8.89 -17.24 1.84
N VAL A 158 -8.41 -16.12 1.28
CA VAL A 158 -8.81 -14.78 1.73
C VAL A 158 -9.33 -13.94 0.57
N PRO A 159 -10.37 -13.11 0.77
CA PRO A 159 -10.94 -12.28 -0.27
C PRO A 159 -10.00 -11.17 -0.72
N ILE A 160 -10.16 -10.76 -1.98
CA ILE A 160 -9.48 -9.61 -2.59
C ILE A 160 -10.49 -8.48 -2.70
N LEU A 161 -10.13 -7.31 -2.15
CA LEU A 161 -10.88 -6.06 -2.28
C LEU A 161 -10.16 -5.14 -3.26
N PRO A 162 -10.67 -4.96 -4.47
CA PRO A 162 -10.13 -3.98 -5.40
C PRO A 162 -10.53 -2.55 -4.98
N ILE A 163 -9.59 -1.62 -5.07
CA ILE A 163 -9.82 -0.18 -4.89
C ILE A 163 -9.37 0.52 -6.16
N GLN A 164 -10.30 1.22 -6.78
CA GLN A 164 -10.01 2.12 -7.88
C GLN A 164 -9.63 3.50 -7.36
N PHE A 165 -8.51 4.03 -7.81
CA PHE A 165 -8.09 5.40 -7.56
C PHE A 165 -8.56 6.29 -8.70
N ASP A 166 -9.63 7.05 -8.47
CA ASP A 166 -10.19 7.99 -9.45
C ASP A 166 -9.69 9.40 -9.13
N PHE A 167 -8.59 9.78 -9.79
CA PHE A 167 -7.96 11.09 -9.61
C PHE A 167 -8.78 12.23 -10.22
N GLN A 168 -9.57 11.96 -11.26
CA GLN A 168 -10.40 12.97 -11.90
C GLN A 168 -11.53 13.41 -10.97
N ASN A 169 -12.18 12.43 -10.35
CA ASN A 169 -13.28 12.66 -9.42
C ASN A 169 -12.82 12.75 -7.95
N ARG A 170 -11.51 12.62 -7.70
CA ARG A 170 -10.89 12.64 -6.35
C ARG A 170 -11.58 11.67 -5.40
N CYS A 171 -11.70 10.42 -5.79
CA CYS A 171 -12.30 9.42 -4.93
C CYS A 171 -11.61 8.06 -5.00
N PHE A 172 -11.71 7.34 -3.89
CA PHE A 172 -11.39 5.94 -3.78
C PHE A 172 -12.68 5.13 -3.87
N ASN A 173 -12.81 4.32 -4.90
CA ASN A 173 -13.96 3.44 -5.06
C ASN A 173 -13.58 2.04 -4.59
N LEU A 174 -14.15 1.62 -3.45
CA LEU A 174 -14.02 0.26 -2.95
C LEU A 174 -15.02 -0.60 -3.71
N LEU A 175 -14.52 -1.52 -4.52
CA LEU A 175 -15.33 -2.39 -5.36
C LEU A 175 -15.77 -3.62 -4.57
N LEU A 176 -16.65 -4.43 -5.16
CA LEU A 176 -17.06 -5.68 -4.52
C LEU A 176 -15.86 -6.62 -4.36
N SER A 177 -15.75 -7.24 -3.18
CA SER A 177 -14.70 -8.21 -2.90
C SER A 177 -14.87 -9.45 -3.77
N LEU A 178 -13.77 -9.92 -4.36
CA LEU A 178 -13.71 -11.20 -5.08
C LEU A 178 -13.27 -12.29 -4.09
N ILE A 179 -14.02 -13.36 -4.02
CA ILE A 179 -13.70 -14.54 -3.21
C ILE A 179 -13.12 -15.60 -4.14
#